data_fdfb84be8a3aeabaf4dde0ebaa642188
#
_entry.id   fdfb84be8a3aeabaf4dde0ebaa642188
#
_cell.length_a   1.000
_cell.length_b   1.000
_cell.length_c   1.000
_cell.angle_alpha   90.00
_cell.angle_beta   90.00
_cell.angle_gamma   90.00
#
_symmetry.space_group_name_H-M   'P 1'
#
loop_
_entity.id
_entity.type
_entity.pdbx_description
1 polymer ?
#
loop_
_entity_poly.entity_id
_entity_poly.type
_entity_poly.pdbx_seq_one_letter_code
_entity_poly.pdbx_strand_id
1 'polypeptide(L)' 'MSVKIKISYTTREELEKILQVLSPVMKDYKIAKNQEGQYKKAYVQIKESSEY' A
#
# COMPACT_ATOMS: atom_id res chain seq x y z
N MET A 1 -9.24 13.12 7.53
CA MET A 1 -9.51 12.04 6.62
C MET A 1 -8.26 11.40 6.19
N SER A 2 -8.28 10.14 5.94
CA SER A 2 -7.10 9.41 5.49
C SER A 2 -7.34 8.91 4.08
N VAL A 3 -6.28 8.77 3.34
CA VAL A 3 -6.37 8.29 1.97
C VAL A 3 -5.94 6.83 1.96
N LYS A 4 -6.72 6.00 1.31
CA LYS A 4 -6.40 4.59 1.20
C LYS A 4 -6.13 4.28 -0.26
N ILE A 5 -5.04 3.57 -0.49
CA ILE A 5 -4.66 3.20 -1.84
C ILE A 5 -4.65 1.68 -1.94
N LYS A 6 -5.26 1.17 -3.00
CA LYS A 6 -5.27 -0.24 -3.23
C LYS A 6 -4.23 -0.56 -4.26
N ILE A 7 -3.34 -1.47 -3.96
CA ILE A 7 -2.24 -1.81 -4.83
C ILE A 7 -2.39 -3.24 -5.29
N SER A 8 -2.23 -3.46 -6.58
CA SER A 8 -2.20 -4.81 -7.12
C SER A 8 -0.78 -5.11 -7.53
N TYR A 9 -0.26 -6.24 -7.15
CA TYR A 9 1.09 -6.60 -7.48
C TYR A 9 1.17 -8.09 -7.72
N THR A 10 2.20 -8.51 -8.46
CA THR A 10 2.39 -9.93 -8.74
C THR A 10 3.57 -10.48 -7.98
N THR A 11 4.59 -9.70 -7.73
CA THR A 11 5.75 -10.17 -7.00
C THR A 11 5.96 -9.33 -5.77
N ARG A 12 6.60 -9.92 -4.80
CA ARG A 12 6.87 -9.22 -3.58
C ARG A 12 7.80 -8.03 -3.81
N GLU A 13 8.69 -8.15 -4.77
CA GLU A 13 9.60 -7.06 -5.05
C GLU A 13 8.85 -5.82 -5.49
N GLU A 14 7.82 -6.01 -6.27
CA GLU A 14 7.01 -4.87 -6.70
C GLU A 14 6.38 -4.19 -5.51
N LEU A 15 5.87 -4.97 -4.60
CA LEU A 15 5.25 -4.40 -3.42
C LEU A 15 6.27 -3.62 -2.60
N GLU A 16 7.45 -4.19 -2.42
CA GLU A 16 8.46 -3.53 -1.62
C GLU A 16 8.88 -2.20 -2.24
N LYS A 17 8.97 -2.16 -3.55
CA LYS A 17 9.33 -0.92 -4.20
C LYS A 17 8.28 0.15 -3.96
N ILE A 18 7.03 -0.24 -4.08
CA ILE A 18 5.96 0.71 -3.88
C ILE A 18 5.96 1.20 -2.43
N LEU A 19 6.14 0.30 -1.50
CA LEU A 19 6.16 0.69 -0.10
C LEU A 19 7.33 1.62 0.19
N GLN A 20 8.45 1.39 -0.46
CA GLN A 20 9.60 2.24 -0.27
C GLN A 20 9.32 3.65 -0.75
N VAL A 21 8.68 3.77 -1.91
CA VAL A 21 8.37 5.07 -2.46
C VAL A 21 7.35 5.79 -1.59
N LEU A 22 6.38 5.07 -1.07
CA LEU A 22 5.34 5.68 -0.28
C LEU A 22 5.73 5.86 1.19
N SER A 23 6.82 5.26 1.59
CA SER A 23 7.19 5.25 3.00
C SER A 23 7.14 6.62 3.67
N PRO A 24 7.64 7.67 3.05
CA PRO A 24 7.64 8.96 3.72
C PRO A 24 6.26 9.49 4.06
N VAL A 25 5.27 9.09 3.28
CA VAL A 25 3.92 9.58 3.51
C VAL A 25 2.99 8.49 3.97
N MET A 26 3.46 7.26 4.04
CA MET A 26 2.61 6.14 4.38
C MET A 26 2.44 6.07 5.90
N LYS A 27 1.22 5.94 6.34
CA LYS A 27 0.95 5.76 7.73
C LYS A 27 1.00 4.28 8.10
N ASP A 28 0.40 3.45 7.26
CA ASP A 28 0.31 2.05 7.55
C ASP A 28 -0.07 1.31 6.30
N TYR A 29 0.08 0.01 6.30
CA TYR A 29 -0.33 -0.77 5.16
C TYR A 29 -0.81 -2.13 5.64
N LYS A 30 -1.59 -2.79 4.81
CA LYS A 30 -2.14 -4.08 5.17
C LYS A 30 -2.22 -4.93 3.93
N ILE A 31 -1.79 -6.16 4.02
CA ILE A 31 -1.83 -7.06 2.89
C ILE A 31 -3.09 -7.89 3.00
N ALA A 32 -3.83 -7.97 1.91
CA ALA A 32 -5.08 -8.72 1.90
C ALA A 32 -4.78 -10.19 2.11
N LYS A 33 -5.57 -10.82 2.92
CA LYS A 33 -5.36 -12.23 3.20
C LYS A 33 -5.95 -13.11 2.13
N ASN A 34 -7.08 -12.72 1.59
CA ASN A 34 -7.73 -13.54 0.59
C ASN A 34 -7.14 -13.21 -0.75
N GLN A 35 -6.07 -13.86 -1.11
CA GLN A 35 -5.44 -13.60 -2.37
C GLN A 35 -5.73 -14.75 -3.27
N GLU A 36 -6.49 -14.50 -4.30
CA GLU A 36 -6.80 -15.53 -5.25
C GLU A 36 -6.15 -15.19 -6.56
N GLY A 37 -5.64 -16.17 -7.24
CA GLY A 37 -5.03 -15.97 -8.52
C GLY A 37 -3.62 -15.46 -8.40
N GLN A 38 -3.13 -14.88 -9.48
CA GLN A 38 -1.77 -14.44 -9.53
C GLN A 38 -1.57 -13.08 -8.91
N TYR A 39 -2.62 -12.30 -8.84
CA TYR A 39 -2.48 -10.94 -8.37
C TYR A 39 -2.77 -10.85 -6.89
N LYS A 40 -1.89 -10.21 -6.19
CA LYS A 40 -2.06 -9.99 -4.77
C LYS A 40 -2.44 -8.54 -4.56
N LYS A 41 -3.12 -8.26 -3.49
CA LYS A 41 -3.58 -6.91 -3.22
C LYS A 41 -3.11 -6.45 -1.87
N ALA A 42 -2.80 -5.19 -1.78
CA ALA A 42 -2.40 -4.57 -0.53
C ALA A 42 -3.10 -3.24 -0.41
N TYR A 43 -3.38 -2.85 0.81
CA TYR A 43 -4.02 -1.57 1.08
C TYR A 43 -3.04 -0.70 1.85
N VAL A 44 -2.80 0.49 1.33
CA VAL A 44 -1.87 1.40 1.95
C VAL A 44 -2.64 2.62 2.44
N GLN A 45 -2.39 3.00 3.67
CA GLN A 45 -3.03 4.17 4.24
C GLN A 45 -2.04 5.31 4.26
N ILE A 46 -2.37 6.40 3.62
CA ILE A 46 -1.48 7.54 3.52
C ILE A 46 -1.76 8.48 4.68
N LYS A 47 -0.69 8.93 5.29
CA LYS A 47 -0.80 9.87 6.38
C LYS A 47 -1.31 11.19 5.85
N GLU A 48 -2.32 11.74 6.47
CA GLU A 48 -2.84 13.00 6.03
C GLU A 48 -2.08 14.07 6.73
N SER A 49 -1.21 14.74 6.05
CA SER A 49 -0.47 15.74 6.72
C SER A 49 -1.06 16.99 6.48
N SER A 50 -2.08 17.24 6.75
CA SER A 50 -2.71 18.41 6.46
C SER A 50 -2.07 19.54 6.96
N GLU A 51 -1.14 19.53 7.27
CA GLU A 51 -0.74 20.47 7.69
C GLU A 51 -0.34 21.32 6.97
N TYR A 52 -0.43 22.01 6.71
CA TYR A 52 -0.04 23.18 6.20
C TYR A 52 -0.91 24.16 6.47
#